data_1416f284490bacfcec5b9583cf0f06be
#
_entry.id   1416f284490bacfcec5b9583cf0f06be
#
_cell.length_a   1.000
_cell.length_b   1.000
_cell.length_c   1.000
_cell.angle_alpha   90.00
_cell.angle_beta   90.00
_cell.angle_gamma   90.00
#
_symmetry.space_group_name_H-M   'P 1'
#
loop_
_entity.id
_entity.type
_entity.pdbx_description
1 polymer ?
#
loop_
_entity_poly.entity_id
_entity_poly.type
_entity_poly.pdbx_seq_one_letter_code
_entity_poly.pdbx_strand_id
1 'polypeptide(L)' 'MGEFPERLRKLRESMRPVRSMTVTSQLMGLSPDALRKYERGEVEPKMTALKLIAAYYHISLDELCK' A
#
# COMPACT_ATOMS: atom_id res chain seq x y z
N MET A 1 7.40 -8.88 7.70
CA MET A 1 6.98 -7.65 8.38
C MET A 1 5.53 -7.78 8.81
N GLY A 2 5.34 -8.25 10.05
CA GLY A 2 4.00 -8.57 10.54
C GLY A 2 3.00 -7.41 10.55
N GLU A 3 3.49 -6.19 10.74
CA GLU A 3 2.60 -5.03 10.86
C GLU A 3 2.39 -4.28 9.56
N PHE A 4 3.18 -4.54 8.55
CA PHE A 4 3.09 -3.82 7.29
C PHE A 4 1.73 -4.00 6.59
N PRO A 5 1.21 -5.22 6.43
CA PRO A 5 -0.08 -5.40 5.78
C PRO A 5 -1.20 -4.64 6.46
N GLU A 6 -1.23 -4.65 7.79
CA GLU A 6 -2.25 -3.96 8.55
C GLU A 6 -2.10 -2.44 8.45
N ARG A 7 -0.87 -1.94 8.50
CA ARG A 7 -0.61 -0.52 8.34
C ARG A 7 -1.07 -0.04 6.97
N LEU A 8 -0.79 -0.82 5.93
CA LEU A 8 -1.18 -0.49 4.57
C LEU A 8 -2.70 -0.40 4.45
N ARG A 9 -3.42 -1.35 5.06
CA ARG A 9 -4.88 -1.32 5.05
C ARG A 9 -5.41 -0.08 5.76
N LYS A 10 -4.84 0.27 6.90
CA LYS A 10 -5.26 1.46 7.65
C LYS A 10 -5.06 2.73 6.85
N LEU A 11 -3.96 2.83 6.13
CA LEU A 11 -3.70 3.99 5.27
C LEU A 11 -4.78 4.10 4.20
N ARG A 12 -5.11 2.99 3.55
CA ARG A 12 -6.13 3.00 2.51
C ARG A 12 -7.49 3.39 3.08
N GLU A 13 -7.84 2.85 4.26
CA GLU A 13 -9.13 3.13 4.88
C GLU A 13 -9.23 4.54 5.44
N SER A 14 -8.10 5.22 5.65
CA SER A 14 -8.11 6.60 6.14
C SER A 14 -8.34 7.62 5.03
N MET A 15 -8.22 7.21 3.78
CA MET A 15 -8.42 8.11 2.65
C MET A 15 -9.90 8.37 2.41
N ARG A 16 -10.22 9.57 1.93
CA ARG A 16 -11.61 9.93 1.61
C ARG A 16 -11.68 10.50 0.20
N PRO A 17 -12.50 9.90 -0.68
CA PRO A 17 -13.32 8.70 -0.43
C PRO A 17 -12.45 7.45 -0.30
N VAL A 18 -12.97 6.44 0.40
CA VAL A 18 -12.30 5.14 0.50
C VAL A 18 -12.43 4.43 -0.84
N ARG A 19 -11.30 4.04 -1.42
CA ARG A 19 -11.28 3.35 -2.71
C ARG A 19 -10.98 1.88 -2.51
N SER A 20 -11.38 1.06 -3.51
CA SER A 20 -11.06 -0.36 -3.48
C SER A 20 -9.56 -0.58 -3.60
N MET A 21 -9.10 -1.77 -3.22
CA MET A 21 -7.69 -2.13 -3.36
C MET A 21 -7.26 -2.11 -4.84
N THR A 22 -8.14 -2.56 -5.73
CA THR A 22 -7.84 -2.58 -7.16
C THR A 22 -7.62 -1.17 -7.70
N VAL A 23 -8.55 -0.26 -7.43
CA VAL A 23 -8.44 1.12 -7.91
C VAL A 23 -7.22 1.80 -7.30
N THR A 24 -7.00 1.61 -6.01
CA THR A 24 -5.86 2.23 -5.34
C THR A 24 -4.53 1.72 -5.92
N SER A 25 -4.44 0.41 -6.19
CA SER A 25 -3.24 -0.16 -6.82
C SER A 25 -2.97 0.50 -8.16
N GLN A 26 -4.00 0.67 -8.98
CA GLN A 26 -3.84 1.30 -10.28
C GLN A 26 -3.42 2.76 -10.18
N LEU A 27 -3.96 3.48 -9.22
CA LEU A 27 -3.58 4.88 -9.00
C LEU A 27 -2.13 5.01 -8.54
N MET A 28 -1.61 4.00 -7.86
CA MET A 28 -0.20 3.97 -7.44
C MET A 28 0.74 3.61 -8.59
N GLY A 29 0.22 3.12 -9.70
CA GLY A 29 1.04 2.62 -10.79
C GLY A 29 1.43 1.17 -10.63
N LEU A 30 0.71 0.43 -9.80
CA LEU A 30 0.96 -1.00 -9.56
C LEU A 30 -0.08 -1.85 -10.27
N SER A 31 0.15 -3.17 -10.32
CA SER A 31 -0.82 -4.08 -10.91
C SER A 31 -2.12 -4.07 -10.10
N PRO A 32 -3.27 -4.40 -10.70
CA PRO A 32 -4.55 -4.33 -10.00
C PRO A 32 -4.63 -5.17 -8.72
N ASP A 33 -3.86 -6.27 -8.64
CA ASP A 33 -3.89 -7.17 -7.49
C ASP A 33 -2.84 -6.85 -6.44
N ALA A 34 -2.02 -5.83 -6.66
CA ALA A 34 -0.84 -5.59 -5.80
C ALA A 34 -1.22 -5.34 -4.34
N LEU A 35 -2.10 -4.37 -4.09
CA LEU A 35 -2.47 -4.06 -2.71
C LEU A 35 -3.15 -5.22 -2.01
N ARG A 36 -3.98 -5.96 -2.73
CA ARG A 36 -4.64 -7.13 -2.15
C ARG A 36 -3.60 -8.11 -1.59
N LYS A 37 -2.57 -8.41 -2.40
CA LYS A 37 -1.52 -9.33 -1.97
C LYS A 37 -0.72 -8.77 -0.81
N TYR A 38 -0.40 -7.49 -0.86
CA TYR A 38 0.36 -6.84 0.21
C TYR A 38 -0.44 -6.75 1.50
N GLU A 39 -1.71 -6.36 1.42
CA GLU A 39 -2.55 -6.22 2.60
C GLU A 39 -2.88 -7.56 3.26
N ARG A 40 -2.82 -8.65 2.50
CA ARG A 40 -3.04 -9.99 3.02
C ARG A 40 -1.74 -10.65 3.49
N GLY A 41 -0.61 -10.01 3.28
CA GLY A 41 0.68 -10.55 3.67
C GLY A 41 1.15 -11.71 2.81
N GLU A 42 0.58 -11.86 1.61
CA GLU A 42 0.95 -12.97 0.70
C GLU A 42 2.28 -12.72 0.02
N VAL A 43 2.61 -11.47 -0.24
CA VAL A 43 3.83 -11.07 -0.94
C VAL A 43 4.38 -9.81 -0.27
N GLU A 44 5.70 -9.75 -0.12
CA GLU A 44 6.34 -8.53 0.36
C GLU A 44 6.64 -7.61 -0.83
N PRO A 45 6.32 -6.31 -0.71
CA PRO A 45 6.60 -5.39 -1.82
C PRO A 45 8.10 -5.14 -1.96
N LYS A 46 8.54 -5.01 -3.20
CA LYS A 46 9.91 -4.62 -3.50
C LYS A 46 10.07 -3.11 -3.29
N MET A 47 11.32 -2.65 -3.27
CA MET A 47 11.59 -1.23 -3.02
C MET A 47 10.87 -0.30 -3.99
N THR A 48 10.79 -0.66 -5.28
CA THR A 48 10.07 0.16 -6.25
C THR A 48 8.61 0.32 -5.86
N ALA A 49 7.97 -0.76 -5.44
CA ALA A 49 6.56 -0.71 -5.01
C ALA A 49 6.42 0.12 -3.72
N LEU A 50 7.35 -0.05 -2.78
CA LEU A 50 7.32 0.72 -1.53
C LEU A 50 7.41 2.21 -1.79
N LYS A 51 8.26 2.63 -2.74
CA LYS A 51 8.39 4.04 -3.09
C LYS A 51 7.10 4.59 -3.69
N LEU A 52 6.45 3.82 -4.55
CA LEU A 52 5.18 4.23 -5.15
C LEU A 52 4.08 4.35 -4.09
N ILE A 53 4.03 3.41 -3.17
CA ILE A 53 3.05 3.44 -2.09
C ILE A 53 3.28 4.65 -1.18
N ALA A 54 4.51 4.86 -0.77
CA ALA A 54 4.84 5.98 0.10
C ALA A 54 4.50 7.32 -0.56
N ALA A 55 4.82 7.46 -1.85
CA ALA A 55 4.52 8.67 -2.59
C ALA A 55 3.01 8.92 -2.67
N TYR A 56 2.25 7.87 -2.92
CA TYR A 56 0.80 7.99 -3.03
C TYR A 56 0.17 8.48 -1.72
N TYR A 57 0.63 7.94 -0.59
CA TYR A 57 0.09 8.31 0.72
C TYR A 57 0.80 9.51 1.35
N HIS A 58 1.79 10.08 0.68
CA HIS A 58 2.54 11.26 1.16
C HIS A 58 3.20 11.01 2.50
N ILE A 59 3.80 9.84 2.67
CA ILE A 59 4.55 9.49 3.88
C ILE A 59 5.95 9.04 3.49
N SER A 60 6.86 9.09 4.44
CA SER A 60 8.23 8.64 4.18
C SER A 60 8.29 7.12 4.13
N LEU A 61 9.36 6.59 3.52
CA LEU A 61 9.61 5.16 3.54
C LEU A 61 9.77 4.65 4.96
N ASP A 62 10.41 5.43 5.83
CA ASP A 62 10.60 5.04 7.23
C ASP A 62 9.25 4.86 7.93
N GLU A 63 8.32 5.76 7.70
CA GLU A 63 6.98 5.64 8.27
C GLU A 63 6.25 4.42 7.73
N LEU A 64 6.36 4.19 6.44
CA LEU A 64 5.67 3.06 5.81
C LEU A 64 6.21 1.73 6.29
N CYS A 65 7.52 1.62 6.44
CA CYS A 65 8.18 0.36 6.77
C CYS A 65 8.49 0.18 8.25
N LYS A 66 7.95 1.02 9.09
CA LYS A 66 8.24 1.08 10.51
C LYS A 66 7.95 -0.24 11.26
#